data_a2b12112c394bd24fc95c528442e7d9d
#
_entry.id   a2b12112c394bd24fc95c528442e7d9d
#
_cell.length_a   1.000
_cell.length_b   1.000
_cell.length_c   1.000
_cell.angle_alpha   90.00
_cell.angle_beta   90.00
_cell.angle_gamma   90.00
#
_symmetry.space_group_name_H-M   'P 1'
#
loop_
_entity.id
_entity.type
_entity.pdbx_description
1 polymer ?
#
loop_
_entity_poly.entity_id
_entity_poly.type
_entity_poly.pdbx_seq_one_letter_code
_entity_poly.pdbx_strand_id
1 'polypeptide(L)'
;MIEVKHLTKQYGDKLAVNDISFTVEDGEILGLLGPNGAGKSTTMNMLTGYISSTSGQALINGIDILEDPIKAKAQIGYLPELPPLYLDMTVMGYLNFVYDLKKCKLPRRSHLKDVCNLCRISDVSGRVIKHLSKGYRQRVGLAQALINNPPILILDEPTVGLDPKQIIEIRTLVKKLGKKHTVILSSHILTEVQEVCDRVVIINHGQIAANDTIDNLSKAVSGVNRLVVRINGPKNEVLQAIRGLEDVTKVRADMEREPGIFEFEIEAKPDADIRPALNQIVESHGWYIYKMDLGVMTLEDAFLKITMGEGVKLSAAKKSEPAAASAPEKTETPQQATAPAETEEPAEPETEQPAETKEGGEA
;
A
#
# COMPACT_ATOMS: atom_id res chain seq x y z
N MET A 1 -8.92 7.30 -6.91
CA MET A 1 -9.01 5.82 -6.82
C MET A 1 -7.97 5.16 -7.73
N ILE A 2 -7.32 4.09 -7.28
CA ILE A 2 -6.42 3.27 -8.08
C ILE A 2 -6.99 1.85 -8.12
N GLU A 3 -7.04 1.24 -9.31
CA GLU A 3 -7.49 -0.14 -9.47
C GLU A 3 -6.39 -0.95 -10.16
N VAL A 4 -6.02 -2.06 -9.54
CA VAL A 4 -5.06 -3.03 -10.07
C VAL A 4 -5.81 -4.32 -10.34
N LYS A 5 -5.80 -4.77 -11.60
CA LYS A 5 -6.57 -5.93 -12.07
C LYS A 5 -5.64 -6.94 -12.73
N HIS A 6 -5.46 -8.09 -12.09
CA HIS A 6 -4.69 -9.22 -12.62
C HIS A 6 -3.29 -8.83 -13.12
N LEU A 7 -2.63 -7.89 -12.39
CA LEU A 7 -1.37 -7.31 -12.82
C LEU A 7 -0.23 -8.31 -12.67
N THR A 8 0.48 -8.52 -13.76
CA THR A 8 1.58 -9.49 -13.85
C THR A 8 2.80 -8.86 -14.51
N LYS A 9 3.99 -9.16 -13.98
CA LYS A 9 5.27 -8.78 -14.59
C LYS A 9 6.25 -9.93 -14.59
N GLN A 10 6.69 -10.30 -15.77
CA GLN A 10 7.71 -11.31 -16.01
C GLN A 10 8.96 -10.67 -16.66
N TYR A 11 10.12 -11.03 -16.19
CA TYR A 11 11.43 -10.66 -16.73
C TYR A 11 12.17 -11.94 -17.16
N GLY A 12 12.17 -12.26 -18.44
CA GLY A 12 12.66 -13.56 -18.90
C GLY A 12 11.93 -14.70 -18.20
N ASP A 13 12.66 -15.55 -17.50
CA ASP A 13 12.08 -16.68 -16.75
C ASP A 13 11.62 -16.29 -15.33
N LYS A 14 11.95 -15.08 -14.87
CA LYS A 14 11.58 -14.62 -13.52
C LYS A 14 10.24 -13.92 -13.51
N LEU A 15 9.28 -14.52 -12.80
CA LEU A 15 7.98 -13.91 -12.51
C LEU A 15 8.14 -13.02 -11.25
N ALA A 16 8.19 -11.71 -11.46
CA ALA A 16 8.41 -10.73 -10.39
C ALA A 16 7.12 -10.29 -9.70
N VAL A 17 6.03 -10.23 -10.45
CA VAL A 17 4.66 -9.99 -9.95
C VAL A 17 3.74 -10.96 -10.68
N ASN A 18 2.89 -11.65 -9.94
CA ASN A 18 2.06 -12.74 -10.42
C ASN A 18 0.60 -12.54 -10.02
N ASP A 19 -0.20 -12.07 -10.95
CA ASP A 19 -1.66 -11.97 -10.85
C ASP A 19 -2.16 -11.25 -9.58
N ILE A 20 -1.66 -10.02 -9.33
CA ILE A 20 -2.11 -9.24 -8.20
C ILE A 20 -3.31 -8.37 -8.56
N SER A 21 -4.29 -8.31 -7.64
CA SER A 21 -5.48 -7.46 -7.79
C SER A 21 -5.81 -6.78 -6.46
N PHE A 22 -5.90 -5.45 -6.46
CA PHE A 22 -6.32 -4.65 -5.31
C PHE A 22 -6.81 -3.27 -5.76
N THR A 23 -7.50 -2.58 -4.88
CA THR A 23 -7.96 -1.19 -5.10
C THR A 23 -7.38 -0.29 -4.03
N VAL A 24 -7.30 1.00 -4.31
CA VAL A 24 -6.99 2.05 -3.32
C VAL A 24 -8.05 3.12 -3.46
N GLU A 25 -8.77 3.34 -2.38
CA GLU A 25 -9.86 4.31 -2.35
C GLU A 25 -9.34 5.76 -2.30
N ASP A 26 -10.18 6.72 -2.67
CA ASP A 26 -9.78 8.12 -2.60
C ASP A 26 -9.57 8.58 -1.15
N GLY A 27 -8.43 9.20 -0.89
CA GLY A 27 -8.02 9.66 0.45
C GLY A 27 -7.47 8.55 1.35
N GLU A 28 -7.34 7.32 0.87
CA GLU A 28 -6.75 6.20 1.61
C GLU A 28 -5.21 6.28 1.58
N ILE A 29 -4.58 5.89 2.69
CA ILE A 29 -3.14 5.61 2.76
C ILE A 29 -2.96 4.09 2.77
N LEU A 30 -2.61 3.51 1.63
CA LEU A 30 -2.32 2.08 1.48
C LEU A 30 -0.84 1.78 1.69
N GLY A 31 -0.52 0.86 2.60
CA GLY A 31 0.82 0.30 2.76
C GLY A 31 1.04 -0.91 1.84
N LEU A 32 2.11 -0.90 1.05
CA LEU A 32 2.57 -2.05 0.29
C LEU A 32 3.75 -2.67 1.01
N LEU A 33 3.53 -3.75 1.74
CA LEU A 33 4.50 -4.39 2.63
C LEU A 33 5.03 -5.69 2.02
N GLY A 34 6.26 -6.04 2.29
CA GLY A 34 6.85 -7.32 1.88
C GLY A 34 8.36 -7.31 2.00
N PRO A 35 9.01 -8.49 2.01
CA PRO A 35 10.47 -8.58 2.04
C PRO A 35 11.11 -8.00 0.76
N ASN A 36 12.43 -7.84 0.80
CA ASN A 36 13.17 -7.41 -0.38
C ASN A 36 13.04 -8.46 -1.50
N GLY A 37 12.77 -7.99 -2.72
CA GLY A 37 12.52 -8.88 -3.86
C GLY A 37 11.11 -9.46 -3.95
N ALA A 38 10.19 -9.12 -3.05
CA ALA A 38 8.81 -9.60 -3.07
C ALA A 38 7.96 -9.09 -4.26
N GLY A 39 8.40 -8.03 -4.96
CA GLY A 39 7.67 -7.45 -6.09
C GLY A 39 7.16 -6.02 -5.85
N LYS A 40 7.39 -5.41 -4.67
CA LYS A 40 6.90 -4.06 -4.31
C LYS A 40 7.29 -2.98 -5.32
N SER A 41 8.60 -2.75 -5.51
CA SER A 41 9.08 -1.71 -6.44
C SER A 41 8.71 -2.00 -7.89
N THR A 42 8.63 -3.28 -8.28
CA THR A 42 8.12 -3.67 -9.60
C THR A 42 6.65 -3.24 -9.76
N THR A 43 5.82 -3.48 -8.74
CA THR A 43 4.42 -3.03 -8.73
C THR A 43 4.34 -1.50 -8.81
N MET A 44 5.11 -0.77 -7.98
CA MET A 44 5.15 0.70 -8.03
C MET A 44 5.57 1.23 -9.41
N ASN A 45 6.57 0.60 -10.03
CA ASN A 45 7.03 0.98 -11.36
C ASN A 45 5.97 0.74 -12.46
N MET A 46 5.15 -0.30 -12.32
CA MET A 46 4.00 -0.51 -13.23
C MET A 46 2.91 0.55 -13.01
N LEU A 47 2.56 0.83 -11.75
CA LEU A 47 1.56 1.85 -11.41
C LEU A 47 1.95 3.27 -11.86
N THR A 48 3.24 3.56 -11.90
CA THR A 48 3.76 4.85 -12.38
C THR A 48 4.03 4.87 -13.88
N GLY A 49 3.81 3.74 -14.57
CA GLY A 49 4.11 3.58 -15.99
C GLY A 49 5.60 3.73 -16.32
N TYR A 50 6.49 3.49 -15.35
CA TYR A 50 7.93 3.44 -15.59
C TYR A 50 8.31 2.17 -16.36
N ILE A 51 7.62 1.07 -16.08
CA ILE A 51 7.69 -0.17 -16.85
C ILE A 51 6.27 -0.60 -17.24
N SER A 52 6.12 -1.28 -18.38
CA SER A 52 4.87 -1.92 -18.78
C SER A 52 4.62 -3.22 -18.01
N SER A 53 3.37 -3.55 -17.72
CA SER A 53 2.97 -4.89 -17.29
C SER A 53 3.16 -5.92 -18.41
N THR A 54 3.28 -7.20 -18.05
CA THR A 54 3.24 -8.31 -19.02
C THR A 54 1.78 -8.65 -19.35
N SER A 55 0.90 -8.57 -18.33
CA SER A 55 -0.55 -8.70 -18.49
C SER A 55 -1.26 -7.98 -17.34
N GLY A 56 -2.60 -7.87 -17.45
CA GLY A 56 -3.41 -7.14 -16.49
C GLY A 56 -3.41 -5.63 -16.70
N GLN A 57 -4.12 -4.90 -15.86
CA GLN A 57 -4.37 -3.47 -15.99
C GLN A 57 -4.08 -2.71 -14.69
N ALA A 58 -3.62 -1.47 -14.83
CA ALA A 58 -3.50 -0.51 -13.74
C ALA A 58 -4.25 0.77 -14.13
N LEU A 59 -5.33 1.06 -13.44
CA LEU A 59 -6.18 2.22 -13.69
C LEU A 59 -5.93 3.30 -12.64
N ILE A 60 -5.68 4.51 -13.09
CA ILE A 60 -5.47 5.70 -12.27
C ILE A 60 -6.65 6.65 -12.50
N ASN A 61 -7.55 6.74 -11.53
CA ASN A 61 -8.83 7.46 -11.67
C ASN A 61 -9.59 7.04 -12.95
N GLY A 62 -9.65 5.73 -13.21
CA GLY A 62 -10.31 5.15 -14.39
C GLY A 62 -9.50 5.23 -15.69
N ILE A 63 -8.29 5.80 -15.68
CA ILE A 63 -7.42 5.92 -16.86
C ILE A 63 -6.37 4.81 -16.82
N ASP A 64 -6.33 3.95 -17.83
CA ASP A 64 -5.29 2.93 -17.95
C ASP A 64 -3.92 3.58 -18.20
N ILE A 65 -2.93 3.19 -17.37
CA ILE A 65 -1.57 3.75 -17.42
C ILE A 65 -0.84 3.41 -18.73
N LEU A 66 -1.24 2.36 -19.43
CA LEU A 66 -0.65 1.96 -20.71
C LEU A 66 -1.39 2.55 -21.91
N GLU A 67 -2.71 2.77 -21.82
CA GLU A 67 -3.50 3.34 -22.91
C GLU A 67 -3.34 4.87 -23.02
N ASP A 68 -3.43 5.59 -21.89
CA ASP A 68 -3.21 7.05 -21.87
C ASP A 68 -2.19 7.45 -20.77
N PRO A 69 -0.90 7.13 -20.99
CA PRO A 69 0.14 7.33 -19.97
C PRO A 69 0.33 8.81 -19.60
N ILE A 70 0.07 9.74 -20.54
CA ILE A 70 0.27 11.17 -20.28
C ILE A 70 -0.78 11.67 -19.26
N LYS A 71 -2.06 11.33 -19.46
CA LYS A 71 -3.12 11.75 -18.54
C LYS A 71 -3.02 11.03 -17.19
N ALA A 72 -2.73 9.73 -17.20
CA ALA A 72 -2.56 8.96 -15.97
C ALA A 72 -1.38 9.48 -15.14
N LYS A 73 -0.19 9.67 -15.73
CA LYS A 73 1.00 10.20 -15.06
C LYS A 73 0.82 11.63 -14.55
N ALA A 74 0.00 12.45 -15.21
CA ALA A 74 -0.31 13.81 -14.75
C ALA A 74 -1.03 13.82 -13.39
N GLN A 75 -1.69 12.73 -13.01
CA GLN A 75 -2.39 12.58 -11.73
C GLN A 75 -1.51 11.98 -10.62
N ILE A 76 -0.28 11.58 -10.94
CA ILE A 76 0.61 10.90 -9.99
C ILE A 76 1.78 11.81 -9.60
N GLY A 77 2.02 11.90 -8.30
CA GLY A 77 3.29 12.31 -7.74
C GLY A 77 4.10 11.09 -7.33
N TYR A 78 5.27 10.90 -7.89
CA TYR A 78 6.09 9.72 -7.62
C TYR A 78 7.39 10.08 -6.92
N LEU A 79 7.67 9.42 -5.82
CA LEU A 79 8.96 9.41 -5.14
C LEU A 79 9.53 7.98 -5.23
N PRO A 80 10.52 7.71 -6.08
CA PRO A 80 11.23 6.44 -6.07
C PRO A 80 12.16 6.33 -4.86
N GLU A 81 12.59 5.11 -4.51
CA GLU A 81 13.55 4.83 -3.43
C GLU A 81 14.81 5.72 -3.51
N LEU A 82 15.34 5.87 -4.73
CA LEU A 82 16.45 6.78 -5.04
C LEU A 82 15.94 7.92 -5.92
N PRO A 83 15.63 9.11 -5.36
CA PRO A 83 15.15 10.23 -6.16
C PRO A 83 16.17 10.67 -7.23
N PRO A 84 15.78 10.79 -8.51
CA PRO A 84 16.66 11.17 -9.60
C PRO A 84 16.89 12.69 -9.60
N LEU A 85 17.61 13.19 -8.61
CA LEU A 85 17.88 14.62 -8.43
C LEU A 85 19.05 15.09 -9.29
N TYR A 86 18.95 16.28 -9.87
CA TYR A 86 20.08 16.94 -10.53
C TYR A 86 21.00 17.58 -9.48
N LEU A 87 22.06 16.85 -9.13
CA LEU A 87 22.90 17.13 -7.96
C LEU A 87 23.61 18.49 -8.03
N ASP A 88 23.88 19.03 -9.22
CA ASP A 88 24.54 20.31 -9.42
C ASP A 88 23.59 21.52 -9.44
N MET A 89 22.30 21.28 -9.40
CA MET A 89 21.30 22.34 -9.26
C MET A 89 21.08 22.72 -7.80
N THR A 90 20.65 23.96 -7.56
CA THR A 90 20.10 24.34 -6.26
C THR A 90 18.72 23.71 -6.09
N VAL A 91 18.26 23.53 -4.83
CA VAL A 91 16.92 22.98 -4.55
C VAL A 91 15.84 23.78 -5.28
N MET A 92 15.85 25.10 -5.17
CA MET A 92 14.86 25.94 -5.84
C MET A 92 14.98 25.90 -7.37
N GLY A 93 16.21 25.84 -7.89
CA GLY A 93 16.47 25.67 -9.33
C GLY A 93 15.87 24.38 -9.86
N TYR A 94 16.09 23.28 -9.14
CA TYR A 94 15.53 21.97 -9.47
C TYR A 94 13.99 21.94 -9.41
N LEU A 95 13.40 22.50 -8.36
CA LEU A 95 11.94 22.54 -8.23
C LEU A 95 11.29 23.43 -9.32
N ASN A 96 11.94 24.53 -9.72
CA ASN A 96 11.49 25.32 -10.88
C ASN A 96 11.55 24.52 -12.17
N PHE A 97 12.64 23.78 -12.41
CA PHE A 97 12.78 22.91 -13.56
C PHE A 97 11.65 21.85 -13.62
N VAL A 98 11.37 21.18 -12.48
CA VAL A 98 10.28 20.20 -12.41
C VAL A 98 8.92 20.85 -12.60
N TYR A 99 8.72 22.07 -12.09
CA TYR A 99 7.49 22.84 -12.30
C TYR A 99 7.23 23.08 -13.79
N ASP A 100 8.24 23.47 -14.55
CA ASP A 100 8.14 23.68 -16.00
C ASP A 100 7.95 22.35 -16.74
N LEU A 101 8.68 21.30 -16.36
CA LEU A 101 8.57 19.96 -16.95
C LEU A 101 7.15 19.39 -16.82
N LYS A 102 6.54 19.56 -15.63
CA LYS A 102 5.15 19.12 -15.38
C LYS A 102 4.10 20.07 -15.98
N LYS A 103 4.51 21.15 -16.64
CA LYS A 103 3.61 22.18 -17.20
C LYS A 103 2.58 22.67 -16.14
N CYS A 104 3.06 22.86 -14.91
CA CYS A 104 2.20 23.23 -13.77
C CYS A 104 1.51 24.56 -14.02
N LYS A 105 0.19 24.64 -13.77
CA LYS A 105 -0.62 25.84 -13.98
C LYS A 105 -0.89 26.63 -12.70
N LEU A 106 -0.47 26.12 -11.54
CA LEU A 106 -0.65 26.80 -10.26
C LEU A 106 0.26 28.04 -10.17
N PRO A 107 -0.05 29.06 -9.34
CA PRO A 107 0.81 30.24 -9.19
C PRO A 107 2.20 29.82 -8.70
N ARG A 108 3.23 29.94 -9.54
CA ARG A 108 4.58 29.37 -9.34
C ARG A 108 5.18 29.70 -7.98
N ARG A 109 5.24 31.02 -7.66
CA ARG A 109 5.95 31.50 -6.46
C ARG A 109 5.30 31.00 -5.16
N SER A 110 3.99 31.06 -5.06
CA SER A 110 3.26 30.57 -3.87
C SER A 110 3.31 29.06 -3.80
N HIS A 111 3.05 28.35 -4.90
CA HIS A 111 3.04 26.87 -4.91
C HIS A 111 4.41 26.29 -4.52
N LEU A 112 5.51 26.76 -5.10
CA LEU A 112 6.84 26.29 -4.75
C LEU A 112 7.20 26.61 -3.29
N LYS A 113 6.80 27.80 -2.79
CA LYS A 113 6.99 28.18 -1.38
C LYS A 113 6.21 27.22 -0.46
N ASP A 114 4.96 26.92 -0.79
CA ASP A 114 4.11 26.04 0.01
C ASP A 114 4.67 24.61 0.04
N VAL A 115 5.13 24.09 -1.10
CA VAL A 115 5.79 22.80 -1.21
C VAL A 115 7.07 22.75 -0.38
N CYS A 116 7.94 23.79 -0.46
CA CYS A 116 9.15 23.88 0.34
C CYS A 116 8.85 23.90 1.85
N ASN A 117 7.85 24.67 2.27
CA ASN A 117 7.42 24.72 3.66
C ASN A 117 6.88 23.38 4.15
N LEU A 118 6.03 22.73 3.34
CA LEU A 118 5.42 21.44 3.65
C LEU A 118 6.48 20.35 3.84
N CYS A 119 7.48 20.30 2.94
CA CYS A 119 8.58 19.33 3.00
C CYS A 119 9.70 19.75 3.96
N ARG A 120 9.63 20.95 4.60
CA ARG A 120 10.64 21.50 5.50
C ARG A 120 12.03 21.58 4.86
N ILE A 121 12.09 22.19 3.66
CA ILE A 121 13.33 22.42 2.89
C ILE A 121 13.54 23.90 2.55
N SER A 122 12.78 24.79 3.17
CA SER A 122 12.86 26.22 2.91
C SER A 122 14.21 26.82 3.29
N ASP A 123 14.83 26.31 4.37
CA ASP A 123 16.14 26.70 4.89
C ASP A 123 17.30 26.33 3.96
N VAL A 124 17.12 25.31 3.12
CA VAL A 124 18.12 24.83 2.17
C VAL A 124 17.77 25.14 0.71
N SER A 125 16.72 25.92 0.46
CA SER A 125 16.19 26.17 -0.90
C SER A 125 17.23 26.76 -1.87
N GLY A 126 18.19 27.54 -1.38
CA GLY A 126 19.31 28.09 -2.15
C GLY A 126 20.55 27.20 -2.23
N ARG A 127 20.60 26.09 -1.47
CA ARG A 127 21.75 25.19 -1.47
C ARG A 127 21.76 24.27 -2.67
N VAL A 128 22.97 23.91 -3.11
CA VAL A 128 23.16 22.88 -4.17
C VAL A 128 22.88 21.51 -3.60
N ILE A 129 22.10 20.70 -4.34
CA ILE A 129 21.56 19.42 -3.88
C ILE A 129 22.67 18.42 -3.48
N LYS A 130 23.82 18.41 -4.16
CA LYS A 130 24.95 17.54 -3.81
C LYS A 130 25.51 17.75 -2.41
N HIS A 131 25.30 18.93 -1.83
CA HIS A 131 25.77 19.26 -0.49
C HIS A 131 24.74 18.98 0.62
N LEU A 132 23.59 18.40 0.26
CA LEU A 132 22.54 18.03 1.20
C LEU A 132 22.77 16.63 1.77
N SER A 133 22.35 16.43 3.03
CA SER A 133 22.25 15.09 3.62
C SER A 133 21.24 14.22 2.86
N LYS A 134 21.30 12.90 3.04
CA LYS A 134 20.35 11.95 2.43
C LYS A 134 18.90 12.32 2.77
N GLY A 135 18.61 12.68 4.03
CA GLY A 135 17.26 13.07 4.45
C GLY A 135 16.74 14.33 3.77
N TYR A 136 17.59 15.33 3.57
CA TYR A 136 17.21 16.52 2.80
C TYR A 136 16.98 16.19 1.33
N ARG A 137 17.79 15.31 0.71
CA ARG A 137 17.58 14.86 -0.67
C ARG A 137 16.25 14.11 -0.80
N GLN A 138 15.91 13.27 0.17
CA GLN A 138 14.61 12.59 0.21
C GLN A 138 13.44 13.57 0.27
N ARG A 139 13.54 14.61 1.10
CA ARG A 139 12.54 15.69 1.17
C ARG A 139 12.45 16.51 -0.12
N VAL A 140 13.54 16.73 -0.82
CA VAL A 140 13.54 17.38 -2.14
C VAL A 140 12.84 16.47 -3.16
N GLY A 141 13.08 15.16 -3.14
CA GLY A 141 12.36 14.18 -3.94
C GLY A 141 10.85 14.16 -3.65
N LEU A 142 10.47 14.25 -2.37
CA LEU A 142 9.05 14.35 -2.00
C LEU A 142 8.44 15.69 -2.47
N ALA A 143 9.19 16.79 -2.35
CA ALA A 143 8.76 18.09 -2.87
C ALA A 143 8.52 18.04 -4.38
N GLN A 144 9.41 17.39 -5.14
CA GLN A 144 9.23 17.14 -6.58
C GLN A 144 7.93 16.37 -6.86
N ALA A 145 7.61 15.35 -6.07
CA ALA A 145 6.37 14.56 -6.23
C ALA A 145 5.14 15.44 -6.06
N LEU A 146 5.17 16.41 -5.13
CA LEU A 146 4.06 17.31 -4.80
C LEU A 146 3.85 18.47 -5.80
N ILE A 147 4.77 18.69 -6.73
CA ILE A 147 4.58 19.74 -7.75
C ILE A 147 3.38 19.39 -8.63
N ASN A 148 2.54 20.38 -8.87
CA ASN A 148 1.23 20.30 -9.53
C ASN A 148 0.10 19.75 -8.65
N ASN A 149 0.33 19.51 -7.36
CA ASN A 149 -0.64 19.03 -6.38
C ASN A 149 -1.43 17.79 -6.89
N PRO A 150 -0.75 16.69 -7.26
CA PRO A 150 -1.39 15.52 -7.84
C PRO A 150 -2.35 14.88 -6.84
N PRO A 151 -3.50 14.33 -7.27
CA PRO A 151 -4.45 13.67 -6.36
C PRO A 151 -3.88 12.38 -5.75
N ILE A 152 -2.91 11.76 -6.39
CA ILE A 152 -2.33 10.48 -5.99
C ILE A 152 -0.83 10.64 -5.76
N LEU A 153 -0.33 10.08 -4.65
CA LEU A 153 1.09 10.01 -4.33
C LEU A 153 1.53 8.54 -4.23
N ILE A 154 2.58 8.18 -4.93
CA ILE A 154 3.23 6.87 -4.86
C ILE A 154 4.62 7.09 -4.29
N LEU A 155 4.90 6.50 -3.11
CA LEU A 155 6.12 6.70 -2.34
C LEU A 155 6.82 5.35 -2.14
N ASP A 156 7.92 5.13 -2.85
CA ASP A 156 8.69 3.88 -2.76
C ASP A 156 9.79 4.02 -1.71
N GLU A 157 9.68 3.27 -0.60
CA GLU A 157 10.62 3.23 0.53
C GLU A 157 11.07 4.64 1.01
N PRO A 158 10.16 5.58 1.33
CA PRO A 158 10.50 6.99 1.56
C PRO A 158 11.36 7.24 2.78
N THR A 159 11.52 6.25 3.67
CA THR A 159 12.28 6.33 4.93
C THR A 159 13.62 5.61 4.89
N VAL A 160 13.94 4.94 3.77
CA VAL A 160 15.12 4.10 3.66
C VAL A 160 16.43 4.88 3.90
N GLY A 161 17.21 4.41 4.89
CA GLY A 161 18.52 4.98 5.22
C GLY A 161 18.47 6.39 5.82
N LEU A 162 17.35 6.76 6.44
CA LEU A 162 17.20 7.93 7.27
C LEU A 162 17.46 7.58 8.74
N ASP A 163 17.84 8.57 9.52
CA ASP A 163 17.95 8.43 10.98
C ASP A 163 16.55 8.41 11.66
N PRO A 164 16.42 7.89 12.89
CA PRO A 164 15.13 7.73 13.57
C PRO A 164 14.30 9.02 13.66
N LYS A 165 14.94 10.15 13.85
CA LYS A 165 14.27 11.46 13.93
C LYS A 165 13.67 11.84 12.57
N GLN A 166 14.43 11.66 11.51
CA GLN A 166 13.97 11.92 10.13
C GLN A 166 12.84 11.00 9.72
N ILE A 167 12.87 9.71 10.13
CA ILE A 167 11.79 8.75 9.90
C ILE A 167 10.48 9.27 10.51
N ILE A 168 10.48 9.68 11.77
CA ILE A 168 9.30 10.24 12.45
C ILE A 168 8.76 11.47 11.71
N GLU A 169 9.65 12.34 11.22
CA GLU A 169 9.27 13.55 10.50
C GLU A 169 8.64 13.24 9.13
N ILE A 170 9.19 12.26 8.38
CA ILE A 170 8.61 11.81 7.10
C ILE A 170 7.26 11.14 7.33
N ARG A 171 7.11 10.26 8.32
CA ARG A 171 5.83 9.63 8.69
C ARG A 171 4.76 10.68 9.02
N THR A 172 5.11 11.67 9.82
CA THR A 172 4.21 12.79 10.15
C THR A 172 3.79 13.56 8.90
N LEU A 173 4.73 13.76 7.97
CA LEU A 173 4.45 14.43 6.70
C LEU A 173 3.52 13.59 5.82
N VAL A 174 3.76 12.27 5.69
CA VAL A 174 2.90 11.38 4.90
C VAL A 174 1.47 11.34 5.46
N LYS A 175 1.30 11.23 6.78
CA LYS A 175 -0.03 11.35 7.43
C LYS A 175 -0.74 12.67 7.10
N LYS A 176 0.00 13.77 7.06
CA LYS A 176 -0.57 15.08 6.69
C LYS A 176 -0.96 15.12 5.22
N LEU A 177 -0.18 14.50 4.34
CA LEU A 177 -0.46 14.39 2.92
C LEU A 177 -1.69 13.51 2.65
N GLY A 178 -1.85 12.39 3.34
CA GLY A 178 -2.99 11.48 3.23
C GLY A 178 -4.35 12.14 3.48
N LYS A 179 -4.39 13.28 4.21
CA LYS A 179 -5.64 14.05 4.38
C LYS A 179 -6.13 14.74 3.11
N LYS A 180 -5.28 14.86 2.08
CA LYS A 180 -5.57 15.57 0.84
C LYS A 180 -5.30 14.77 -0.42
N HIS A 181 -4.56 13.69 -0.29
CA HIS A 181 -4.10 12.85 -1.39
C HIS A 181 -4.39 11.38 -1.07
N THR A 182 -4.67 10.60 -2.08
CA THR A 182 -4.57 9.13 -2.01
C THR A 182 -3.09 8.75 -2.02
N VAL A 183 -2.65 7.92 -1.09
CA VAL A 183 -1.22 7.59 -0.96
C VAL A 183 -1.01 6.08 -1.04
N ILE A 184 -0.07 5.64 -1.86
CA ILE A 184 0.54 4.31 -1.77
C ILE A 184 1.94 4.47 -1.22
N LEU A 185 2.25 3.75 -0.15
CA LEU A 185 3.54 3.76 0.53
C LEU A 185 4.12 2.34 0.53
N SER A 186 5.30 2.12 -0.07
CA SER A 186 6.01 0.86 0.13
C SER A 186 6.91 0.92 1.35
N SER A 187 7.01 -0.18 2.07
CA SER A 187 8.02 -0.41 3.10
C SER A 187 8.29 -1.90 3.30
N HIS A 188 9.45 -2.23 3.82
CA HIS A 188 9.77 -3.54 4.34
C HIS A 188 9.70 -3.58 5.88
N ILE A 189 9.39 -2.45 6.51
CA ILE A 189 9.32 -2.27 7.96
C ILE A 189 7.85 -2.14 8.37
N LEU A 190 7.34 -3.14 9.07
CA LEU A 190 5.94 -3.21 9.46
C LEU A 190 5.51 -2.06 10.38
N THR A 191 6.34 -1.71 11.36
CA THR A 191 6.03 -0.61 12.31
C THR A 191 5.85 0.74 11.62
N GLU A 192 6.52 0.97 10.49
CA GLU A 192 6.30 2.18 9.69
C GLU A 192 4.92 2.21 9.05
N VAL A 193 4.52 1.07 8.49
CA VAL A 193 3.21 0.91 7.86
C VAL A 193 2.08 1.02 8.88
N GLN A 194 2.25 0.38 10.05
CA GLN A 194 1.29 0.44 11.16
C GLN A 194 0.98 1.85 11.64
N GLU A 195 2.02 2.69 11.70
CA GLU A 195 1.86 4.05 12.19
C GLU A 195 1.22 5.00 11.17
N VAL A 196 1.29 4.70 9.88
CA VAL A 196 0.94 5.66 8.82
C VAL A 196 -0.27 5.25 8.00
N CYS A 197 -0.42 3.94 7.71
CA CYS A 197 -1.37 3.44 6.74
C CYS A 197 -2.71 3.06 7.37
N ASP A 198 -3.79 3.17 6.60
CA ASP A 198 -5.14 2.74 6.98
C ASP A 198 -5.31 1.24 6.71
N ARG A 199 -4.72 0.75 5.62
CA ARG A 199 -4.78 -0.63 5.15
C ARG A 199 -3.44 -1.06 4.58
N VAL A 200 -3.18 -2.36 4.59
CA VAL A 200 -1.94 -2.93 4.06
C VAL A 200 -2.21 -4.06 3.08
N VAL A 201 -1.45 -4.07 2.00
CA VAL A 201 -1.32 -5.19 1.08
C VAL A 201 0.06 -5.81 1.29
N ILE A 202 0.10 -7.05 1.75
CA ILE A 202 1.35 -7.80 1.93
C ILE A 202 1.63 -8.58 0.65
N ILE A 203 2.77 -8.28 0.01
CA ILE A 203 3.26 -9.01 -1.16
C ILE A 203 4.37 -9.96 -0.73
N ASN A 204 4.26 -11.21 -1.16
CA ASN A 204 5.29 -12.23 -0.99
C ASN A 204 5.43 -13.05 -2.27
N HIS A 205 6.67 -13.25 -2.74
CA HIS A 205 6.95 -13.97 -4.00
C HIS A 205 6.10 -13.53 -5.21
N GLY A 206 5.86 -12.21 -5.31
CA GLY A 206 5.07 -11.63 -6.41
C GLY A 206 3.56 -11.77 -6.28
N GLN A 207 3.03 -12.35 -5.21
CA GLN A 207 1.61 -12.55 -4.97
C GLN A 207 1.14 -11.80 -3.73
N ILE A 208 -0.16 -11.49 -3.68
CA ILE A 208 -0.77 -10.90 -2.48
C ILE A 208 -0.97 -12.02 -1.45
N ALA A 209 -0.27 -11.91 -0.33
CA ALA A 209 -0.38 -12.81 0.80
C ALA A 209 -1.46 -12.37 1.79
N ALA A 210 -1.71 -11.05 1.91
CA ALA A 210 -2.78 -10.47 2.72
C ALA A 210 -3.17 -9.09 2.17
N ASN A 211 -4.44 -8.71 2.37
CA ASN A 211 -4.98 -7.39 2.03
C ASN A 211 -6.08 -7.07 3.03
N ASP A 212 -5.77 -6.30 4.08
CA ASP A 212 -6.72 -5.96 5.13
C ASP A 212 -6.27 -4.72 5.90
N THR A 213 -7.17 -4.20 6.75
CA THR A 213 -6.82 -3.14 7.70
C THR A 213 -5.83 -3.63 8.74
N ILE A 214 -5.04 -2.71 9.29
CA ILE A 214 -4.06 -3.03 10.33
C ILE A 214 -4.74 -3.64 11.57
N ASP A 215 -5.92 -3.12 11.93
CA ASP A 215 -6.71 -3.62 13.06
C ASP A 215 -7.19 -5.06 12.85
N ASN A 216 -7.65 -5.39 11.64
CA ASN A 216 -8.11 -6.74 11.31
C ASN A 216 -6.95 -7.74 11.31
N LEU A 217 -5.79 -7.33 10.73
CA LEU A 217 -4.59 -8.15 10.77
C LEU A 217 -4.13 -8.39 12.22
N SER A 218 -4.18 -7.37 13.07
CA SER A 218 -3.86 -7.49 14.49
C SER A 218 -4.81 -8.46 15.20
N LYS A 219 -6.12 -8.38 14.93
CA LYS A 219 -7.13 -9.28 15.52
C LYS A 219 -6.98 -10.72 15.01
N ALA A 220 -6.73 -10.91 13.72
CA ALA A 220 -6.52 -12.24 13.14
C ALA A 220 -5.31 -12.96 13.77
N VAL A 221 -4.33 -12.18 14.20
CA VAL A 221 -3.11 -12.65 14.88
C VAL A 221 -3.34 -12.85 16.36
N SER A 222 -4.14 -11.98 17.00
CA SER A 222 -4.46 -12.06 18.43
C SER A 222 -5.32 -13.30 18.79
N GLY A 223 -5.92 -13.97 17.79
CA GLY A 223 -6.63 -15.23 17.96
C GLY A 223 -5.75 -16.44 18.27
N VAL A 224 -4.42 -16.31 18.23
CA VAL A 224 -3.51 -17.35 18.72
C VAL A 224 -3.14 -17.03 20.15
N ASN A 225 -3.71 -17.82 21.08
CA ASN A 225 -3.41 -17.71 22.50
C ASN A 225 -1.98 -18.23 22.74
N ARG A 226 -1.02 -17.30 22.86
CA ARG A 226 0.39 -17.61 23.04
C ARG A 226 0.82 -17.25 24.45
N LEU A 227 1.49 -18.17 25.13
CA LEU A 227 2.04 -17.97 26.44
C LEU A 227 3.55 -18.19 26.39
N VAL A 228 4.31 -17.24 26.90
CA VAL A 228 5.76 -17.35 27.08
C VAL A 228 6.07 -17.53 28.55
N VAL A 229 6.66 -18.66 28.90
CA VAL A 229 6.97 -18.99 30.29
C VAL A 229 8.41 -19.35 30.48
N ARG A 230 9.00 -18.97 31.62
CA ARG A 230 10.30 -19.43 32.07
C ARG A 230 10.12 -20.40 33.21
N ILE A 231 10.57 -21.62 33.03
CA ILE A 231 10.42 -22.70 34.01
C ILE A 231 11.78 -23.29 34.31
N ASN A 232 12.05 -23.48 35.59
CA ASN A 232 13.19 -24.22 36.06
C ASN A 232 12.83 -25.73 36.02
N GLY A 233 13.64 -26.52 35.36
CA GLY A 233 13.45 -27.98 35.25
C GLY A 233 14.14 -28.57 34.03
N PRO A 234 14.19 -29.90 33.92
CA PRO A 234 14.78 -30.56 32.76
C PRO A 234 14.04 -30.23 31.48
N LYS A 235 14.72 -29.60 30.51
CA LYS A 235 14.11 -29.06 29.28
C LYS A 235 13.13 -30.02 28.60
N ASN A 236 13.54 -31.29 28.46
CA ASN A 236 12.74 -32.28 27.73
C ASN A 236 11.51 -32.75 28.52
N GLU A 237 11.62 -32.88 29.85
CA GLU A 237 10.51 -33.29 30.70
C GLU A 237 9.44 -32.17 30.76
N VAL A 238 9.86 -30.92 30.96
CA VAL A 238 8.97 -29.75 30.92
C VAL A 238 8.28 -29.67 29.57
N LEU A 239 9.02 -29.85 28.46
CA LEU A 239 8.44 -29.81 27.12
C LEU A 239 7.38 -30.89 26.90
N GLN A 240 7.61 -32.13 27.40
CA GLN A 240 6.66 -33.24 27.30
C GLN A 240 5.42 -33.01 28.18
N ALA A 241 5.61 -32.53 29.39
CA ALA A 241 4.52 -32.21 30.29
C ALA A 241 3.58 -31.16 29.73
N ILE A 242 4.14 -30.08 29.15
CA ILE A 242 3.35 -29.01 28.50
C ILE A 242 2.61 -29.54 27.26
N ARG A 243 3.25 -30.41 26.45
CA ARG A 243 2.59 -31.04 25.29
C ARG A 243 1.42 -31.94 25.65
N GLY A 244 1.41 -32.47 26.86
CA GLY A 244 0.32 -33.32 27.37
C GLY A 244 -0.95 -32.54 27.76
N LEU A 245 -0.92 -31.20 27.78
CA LEU A 245 -2.10 -30.38 28.08
C LEU A 245 -3.08 -30.38 26.89
N GLU A 246 -4.36 -30.60 27.17
CA GLU A 246 -5.43 -30.80 26.18
C GLU A 246 -5.62 -29.62 25.23
N ASP A 247 -5.38 -28.41 25.70
CA ASP A 247 -5.60 -27.19 24.92
C ASP A 247 -4.33 -26.61 24.30
N VAL A 248 -3.18 -27.27 24.45
CA VAL A 248 -1.91 -26.88 23.83
C VAL A 248 -1.86 -27.43 22.40
N THR A 249 -1.69 -26.54 21.44
CA THR A 249 -1.56 -26.90 20.03
C THR A 249 -0.11 -27.04 19.60
N LYS A 250 0.78 -26.23 20.18
CA LYS A 250 2.21 -26.25 19.87
C LYS A 250 3.00 -25.77 21.06
N VAL A 251 4.17 -26.38 21.28
CA VAL A 251 5.14 -25.90 22.27
C VAL A 251 6.54 -25.97 21.68
N ARG A 252 7.30 -24.90 21.90
CA ARG A 252 8.72 -24.80 21.56
C ARG A 252 9.51 -24.46 22.82
N ALA A 253 10.68 -25.07 22.98
CA ALA A 253 11.63 -24.68 24.01
C ALA A 253 12.71 -23.85 23.36
N ASP A 254 12.90 -22.65 23.85
CA ASP A 254 13.94 -21.72 23.42
C ASP A 254 15.24 -21.93 24.22
N MET A 255 16.14 -20.94 24.16
CA MET A 255 17.44 -20.99 24.81
C MET A 255 17.31 -21.05 26.34
N GLU A 256 18.31 -21.66 26.96
CA GLU A 256 18.55 -21.52 28.39
C GLU A 256 18.88 -20.04 28.68
N ARG A 257 18.10 -19.41 29.54
CA ARG A 257 18.27 -17.99 29.91
C ARG A 257 19.16 -17.82 31.13
N GLU A 258 19.04 -18.76 32.06
CA GLU A 258 19.85 -18.87 33.27
C GLU A 258 20.07 -20.34 33.54
N PRO A 259 21.09 -20.75 34.32
CA PRO A 259 21.38 -22.16 34.58
C PRO A 259 20.15 -22.93 35.09
N GLY A 260 19.68 -23.92 34.33
CA GLY A 260 18.50 -24.72 34.63
C GLY A 260 17.16 -24.05 34.39
N ILE A 261 17.08 -22.82 33.84
CA ILE A 261 15.84 -22.09 33.53
C ILE A 261 15.72 -21.94 32.02
N PHE A 262 14.71 -22.60 31.47
CA PHE A 262 14.41 -22.57 30.05
C PHE A 262 13.16 -21.72 29.76
N GLU A 263 13.18 -21.04 28.61
CA GLU A 263 12.02 -20.32 28.10
C GLU A 263 11.23 -21.24 27.18
N PHE A 264 9.90 -21.33 27.42
CA PHE A 264 8.99 -22.12 26.61
C PHE A 264 7.95 -21.20 26.00
N GLU A 265 7.72 -21.38 24.74
CA GLU A 265 6.69 -20.73 23.97
C GLU A 265 5.56 -21.73 23.70
N ILE A 266 4.38 -21.44 24.19
CA ILE A 266 3.21 -22.32 24.17
C ILE A 266 2.11 -21.64 23.33
N GLU A 267 1.64 -22.33 22.31
CA GLU A 267 0.44 -21.93 21.55
C GLU A 267 -0.75 -22.79 22.03
N ALA A 268 -1.83 -22.15 22.44
CA ALA A 268 -3.06 -22.81 22.88
C ALA A 268 -4.20 -22.57 21.90
N LYS A 269 -5.30 -23.34 22.05
CA LYS A 269 -6.52 -23.14 21.28
C LYS A 269 -7.08 -21.72 21.52
N PRO A 270 -7.78 -21.12 20.54
CA PRO A 270 -8.49 -19.87 20.75
C PRO A 270 -9.40 -19.97 21.99
N ASP A 271 -9.42 -18.94 22.80
CA ASP A 271 -10.25 -18.82 24.01
C ASP A 271 -9.94 -19.79 25.17
N ALA A 272 -8.91 -20.64 25.06
CA ALA A 272 -8.50 -21.54 26.15
C ALA A 272 -7.49 -20.86 27.10
N ASP A 273 -7.79 -20.82 28.38
CA ASP A 273 -6.83 -20.37 29.40
C ASP A 273 -6.06 -21.57 29.98
N ILE A 274 -4.83 -21.76 29.47
CA ILE A 274 -3.96 -22.87 29.91
C ILE A 274 -3.18 -22.57 31.19
N ARG A 275 -3.21 -21.34 31.72
CA ARG A 275 -2.41 -20.93 32.88
C ARG A 275 -2.70 -21.75 34.14
N PRO A 276 -3.98 -22.07 34.50
CA PRO A 276 -4.24 -22.92 35.64
C PRO A 276 -3.68 -24.34 35.50
N ALA A 277 -3.88 -24.96 34.33
CA ALA A 277 -3.37 -26.29 34.04
C ALA A 277 -1.82 -26.36 34.02
N LEU A 278 -1.20 -25.33 33.48
CA LEU A 278 0.25 -25.19 33.49
C LEU A 278 0.82 -25.07 34.89
N ASN A 279 0.20 -24.23 35.76
CA ASN A 279 0.62 -24.09 37.14
C ASN A 279 0.51 -25.43 37.89
N GLN A 280 -0.55 -26.19 37.68
CA GLN A 280 -0.76 -27.49 38.34
C GLN A 280 0.30 -28.50 37.91
N ILE A 281 0.68 -28.55 36.63
CA ILE A 281 1.74 -29.44 36.15
C ILE A 281 3.09 -29.04 36.75
N VAL A 282 3.43 -27.76 36.74
CA VAL A 282 4.69 -27.27 37.28
C VAL A 282 4.82 -27.58 38.75
N GLU A 283 3.76 -27.37 39.52
CA GLU A 283 3.70 -27.69 40.97
C GLU A 283 3.85 -29.21 41.22
N SER A 284 3.16 -30.05 40.45
CA SER A 284 3.21 -31.52 40.61
C SER A 284 4.58 -32.15 40.39
N HIS A 285 5.44 -31.50 39.61
CA HIS A 285 6.79 -31.91 39.32
C HIS A 285 7.84 -31.21 40.19
N GLY A 286 7.42 -30.31 41.07
CA GLY A 286 8.34 -29.53 41.91
C GLY A 286 9.16 -28.49 41.16
N TRP A 287 8.70 -28.04 40.00
CA TRP A 287 9.28 -26.97 39.23
C TRP A 287 8.78 -25.61 39.68
N TYR A 288 9.40 -24.53 39.16
CA TYR A 288 9.02 -23.16 39.47
C TYR A 288 8.91 -22.33 38.19
N ILE A 289 7.86 -21.47 38.15
CA ILE A 289 7.69 -20.48 37.07
C ILE A 289 8.35 -19.19 37.53
N TYR A 290 9.37 -18.76 36.76
CA TYR A 290 10.08 -17.51 37.00
C TYR A 290 9.48 -16.33 36.25
N LYS A 291 8.81 -16.61 35.12
CA LYS A 291 8.16 -15.59 34.31
C LYS A 291 6.99 -16.22 33.55
N MET A 292 5.89 -15.50 33.44
CA MET A 292 4.74 -15.87 32.65
C MET A 292 4.18 -14.62 31.99
N ASP A 293 4.36 -14.52 30.68
CA ASP A 293 3.82 -13.44 29.87
C ASP A 293 2.78 -14.01 28.90
N LEU A 294 1.67 -13.29 28.74
CA LEU A 294 0.79 -13.52 27.59
C LEU A 294 1.53 -13.02 26.37
N GLY A 295 2.00 -13.93 25.55
CA GLY A 295 2.60 -13.61 24.28
C GLY A 295 1.52 -13.15 23.33
N VAL A 296 1.24 -11.85 23.31
CA VAL A 296 0.45 -11.28 22.22
C VAL A 296 1.29 -11.46 20.96
N MET A 297 0.79 -12.27 20.02
CA MET A 297 1.43 -12.40 18.72
C MET A 297 1.46 -11.02 18.10
N THR A 298 2.66 -10.51 17.85
CA THR A 298 2.82 -9.22 17.23
C THR A 298 2.46 -9.30 15.74
N LEU A 299 2.08 -8.20 15.15
CA LEU A 299 1.93 -8.13 13.68
C LEU A 299 3.23 -8.48 12.95
N GLU A 300 4.39 -8.28 13.58
CA GLU A 300 5.69 -8.72 13.07
C GLU A 300 5.79 -10.24 13.01
N ASP A 301 5.32 -10.95 14.04
CA ASP A 301 5.25 -12.42 14.04
C ASP A 301 4.31 -12.93 12.95
N ALA A 302 3.18 -12.24 12.73
CA ALA A 302 2.25 -12.57 11.65
C ALA A 302 2.88 -12.36 10.28
N PHE A 303 3.52 -11.23 10.09
CA PHE A 303 4.22 -10.90 8.86
C PHE A 303 5.32 -11.95 8.57
N LEU A 304 6.10 -12.34 9.58
CA LEU A 304 7.11 -13.39 9.44
C LEU A 304 6.47 -14.73 9.08
N LYS A 305 5.38 -15.15 9.73
CA LYS A 305 4.68 -16.40 9.39
C LYS A 305 4.11 -16.39 7.97
N ILE A 306 3.49 -15.28 7.56
CA ILE A 306 2.97 -15.09 6.21
C ILE A 306 4.09 -15.18 5.16
N THR A 307 5.24 -14.56 5.46
CA THR A 307 6.36 -14.52 4.52
C THR A 307 7.18 -15.80 4.49
N MET A 308 7.21 -16.58 5.59
CA MET A 308 7.89 -17.87 5.67
C MET A 308 7.04 -19.06 5.18
N GLY A 309 5.78 -18.82 4.77
CA GLY A 309 4.89 -19.88 4.27
C GLY A 309 4.31 -20.78 5.38
N GLU A 310 4.48 -20.43 6.64
CA GLU A 310 3.79 -21.08 7.76
C GLU A 310 2.34 -20.54 7.79
N GLY A 311 1.42 -21.27 7.15
CA GLY A 311 0.05 -20.85 6.85
C GLY A 311 -0.72 -20.28 8.03
N VAL A 312 -0.69 -18.97 8.16
CA VAL A 312 -1.75 -18.23 8.82
C VAL A 312 -2.87 -18.14 7.80
N LYS A 313 -3.93 -18.93 7.96
CA LYS A 313 -5.17 -18.72 7.20
C LYS A 313 -5.80 -17.42 7.71
N LEU A 314 -5.33 -16.29 7.17
CA LEU A 314 -6.09 -15.07 7.22
C LEU A 314 -7.38 -15.36 6.45
N SER A 315 -8.52 -15.23 7.12
CA SER A 315 -9.83 -15.33 6.50
C SER A 315 -9.79 -14.43 5.26
N ALA A 316 -9.83 -15.03 4.08
CA ALA A 316 -9.94 -14.28 2.85
C ALA A 316 -11.15 -13.36 3.00
N ALA A 317 -10.92 -12.05 2.99
CA ALA A 317 -11.97 -11.07 3.01
C ALA A 317 -13.01 -11.50 1.98
N LYS A 318 -14.26 -11.68 2.41
CA LYS A 318 -15.40 -11.93 1.52
C LYS A 318 -15.27 -10.93 0.37
N LYS A 319 -15.17 -11.46 -0.86
CA LYS A 319 -15.38 -10.65 -2.05
C LYS A 319 -16.61 -9.80 -1.80
N SER A 320 -16.43 -8.51 -1.65
CA SER A 320 -17.53 -7.58 -1.79
C SER A 320 -17.90 -7.63 -3.27
N GLU A 321 -18.86 -8.48 -3.62
CA GLU A 321 -19.56 -8.33 -4.88
C GLU A 321 -20.18 -6.93 -4.90
N PRO A 322 -20.01 -6.18 -5.98
CA PRO A 322 -20.73 -4.92 -6.10
C PRO A 322 -22.22 -5.24 -6.05
N ALA A 323 -22.93 -4.62 -5.10
CA ALA A 323 -24.37 -4.71 -4.99
C ALA A 323 -24.96 -4.39 -6.36
N ALA A 324 -25.55 -5.39 -6.99
CA ALA A 324 -26.34 -5.21 -8.19
C ALA A 324 -27.47 -4.23 -7.88
N ALA A 325 -27.43 -3.08 -8.55
CA ALA A 325 -28.50 -2.12 -8.50
C ALA A 325 -29.80 -2.81 -8.93
N SER A 326 -30.74 -2.94 -8.00
CA SER A 326 -32.07 -3.40 -8.26
C SER A 326 -32.75 -2.44 -9.24
N ALA A 327 -33.01 -2.92 -10.44
CA ALA A 327 -33.87 -2.25 -11.39
C ALA A 327 -35.30 -2.14 -10.83
N PRO A 328 -36.01 -1.03 -11.03
CA PRO A 328 -37.40 -0.94 -10.59
C PRO A 328 -38.29 -1.84 -11.44
N GLU A 329 -39.08 -2.63 -10.74
CA GLU A 329 -40.15 -3.48 -11.22
C GLU A 329 -41.12 -2.69 -12.12
N LYS A 330 -41.28 -3.15 -13.36
CA LYS A 330 -42.34 -2.64 -14.26
C LYS A 330 -43.65 -3.32 -13.89
N THR A 331 -44.58 -2.52 -13.36
CA THR A 331 -45.99 -2.86 -13.26
C THR A 331 -46.62 -2.92 -14.67
N GLU A 332 -47.05 -4.08 -15.07
CA GLU A 332 -47.96 -4.28 -16.21
C GLU A 332 -49.38 -3.81 -15.83
N THR A 333 -50.04 -3.08 -16.68
CA THR A 333 -51.50 -3.09 -16.83
C THR A 333 -51.89 -2.79 -18.28
N PRO A 334 -53.06 -3.25 -18.77
CA PRO A 334 -53.14 -3.88 -20.08
C PRO A 334 -53.73 -3.04 -21.21
N GLN A 335 -53.56 -3.59 -22.39
CA GLN A 335 -54.06 -3.25 -23.73
C GLN A 335 -55.43 -2.61 -23.82
N GLN A 336 -55.54 -1.60 -24.69
CA GLN A 336 -56.68 -1.51 -25.64
C GLN A 336 -56.21 -0.93 -26.98
N ALA A 337 -56.67 -1.61 -28.02
CA ALA A 337 -56.36 -1.40 -29.41
C ALA A 337 -57.12 -0.20 -30.04
N THR A 338 -56.51 0.45 -31.04
CA THR A 338 -57.11 0.75 -32.33
C THR A 338 -56.08 1.41 -33.27
N ALA A 339 -55.93 0.83 -34.46
CA ALA A 339 -55.28 1.42 -35.66
C ALA A 339 -56.34 2.07 -36.56
N PRO A 340 -56.05 2.56 -37.78
CA PRO A 340 -54.89 3.21 -38.40
C PRO A 340 -55.30 4.50 -39.22
N ALA A 341 -54.36 5.21 -39.84
CA ALA A 341 -54.42 5.85 -41.18
C ALA A 341 -53.29 6.93 -41.28
N GLU A 342 -52.40 6.73 -42.18
CA GLU A 342 -52.23 7.21 -43.57
C GLU A 342 -51.44 8.50 -43.72
N THR A 343 -50.32 8.38 -44.44
CA THR A 343 -49.77 9.14 -45.55
C THR A 343 -49.50 10.66 -45.37
N GLU A 344 -48.24 11.03 -45.56
CA GLU A 344 -47.74 11.75 -46.75
C GLU A 344 -46.29 12.24 -46.57
N GLU A 345 -45.41 11.82 -47.44
CA GLU A 345 -44.21 12.46 -47.96
C GLU A 345 -44.67 13.36 -49.15
N PRO A 346 -43.93 14.26 -49.81
CA PRO A 346 -42.51 14.62 -49.76
C PRO A 346 -42.23 16.13 -49.96
N ALA A 347 -40.98 16.58 -49.92
CA ALA A 347 -40.29 17.37 -50.96
C ALA A 347 -39.02 18.08 -50.49
N GLU A 348 -37.88 17.66 -50.99
CA GLU A 348 -36.77 18.57 -51.38
C GLU A 348 -37.17 19.38 -52.62
N PRO A 349 -36.57 20.53 -53.03
CA PRO A 349 -35.17 20.59 -53.44
C PRO A 349 -34.44 21.96 -53.36
N GLU A 350 -33.20 21.92 -53.84
CA GLU A 350 -32.40 22.91 -54.61
C GLU A 350 -31.53 23.92 -53.85
N THR A 351 -30.22 23.66 -53.89
CA THR A 351 -29.10 24.26 -54.67
C THR A 351 -29.11 25.75 -54.84
N GLU A 352 -28.03 26.41 -54.38
CA GLU A 352 -27.26 27.38 -55.18
C GLU A 352 -25.91 27.73 -54.54
N GLN A 353 -24.83 27.39 -55.23
CA GLN A 353 -23.56 28.12 -55.34
C GLN A 353 -23.62 28.88 -56.67
N PRO A 354 -22.73 29.80 -57.07
CA PRO A 354 -21.47 30.33 -56.48
C PRO A 354 -21.29 31.85 -56.69
N ALA A 355 -20.16 32.43 -56.18
CA ALA A 355 -19.38 33.43 -56.97
C ALA A 355 -18.03 33.77 -56.30
N GLU A 356 -16.97 33.54 -57.03
CA GLU A 356 -15.63 34.12 -56.92
C GLU A 356 -15.61 35.64 -57.12
N THR A 357 -14.58 36.30 -56.54
CA THR A 357 -13.70 37.33 -57.13
C THR A 357 -12.65 37.67 -56.05
N LYS A 358 -11.35 37.36 -56.21
CA LYS A 358 -10.22 37.94 -56.97
C LYS A 358 -9.78 39.32 -56.53
N GLU A 359 -8.46 39.34 -56.25
CA GLU A 359 -7.47 40.44 -56.38
C GLU A 359 -7.41 41.41 -55.18
N GLY A 360 -6.28 41.80 -54.67
CA GLY A 360 -4.90 41.86 -55.03
C GLY A 360 -4.14 42.68 -54.02
N GLY A 361 -2.89 42.48 -53.89
CA GLY A 361 -1.81 43.40 -54.12
C GLY A 361 -1.17 44.06 -52.88
N GLU A 362 0.10 43.68 -52.69
CA GLU A 362 1.27 44.52 -52.40
C GLU A 362 1.17 45.62 -51.29
N ALA A 363 1.93 45.50 -50.24
CA ALA A 363 3.17 46.24 -49.92
C ALA A 363 3.84 45.63 -48.67
#